data_89b434fed4a6aecd95e74be4b96796f6
#
_entry.id   89b434fed4a6aecd95e74be4b96796f6
#
_cell.length_a   1.000
_cell.length_b   1.000
_cell.length_c   1.000
_cell.angle_alpha   90.00
_cell.angle_beta   90.00
_cell.angle_gamma   90.00
#
_symmetry.space_group_name_H-M   'P 1'
#
loop_
_entity.id
_entity.type
_entity.pdbx_description
1 polymer ?
#
loop_
_entity_poly.entity_id
_entity_poly.type
_entity_poly.pdbx_seq_one_letter_code
_entity_poly.pdbx_strand_id
1 'polypeptide(L)'
;LNQTTKAINKIIDYSKAHNRKSICFITGVPGAGKTLAGLNIAVERQKIAEDEHAVFLSGNGPLVDVLQEALARDDAKRNHISRKEASRKVKEFIQIIHHFRDDAISVDTPPVEKVAIFDEAQRAWDEQNLTDFMKKKKHIEDFNMSEPEFLISILNRHNDWATIICLIGGGQEINKGESAGIYGWFDSLRNNYPNWDIYVSDKITDDEYSKGHNFAEMTKNMNVNIIEDLHLAVSLRSFRSENVSNFVKALLDVDIDTAKRLYEQFNNDYPVFVTRNLDKAKLWVRSQAKGSQRYGLTASSGAKRLRKYGIWVQNKIEATNWFLNGKNDVRSSFHLEETATEFDIQGLELDWTIVCWDADLRFENGDFKHLKFVGTKWQNIKSADNILYLKNAYRVLLTRARQGFVIFVPTGDETDMTAKPEYYDGIYRYLKSVGIKELE
;
A
#
# COMPACT_ATOMS: atom_id res chain seq x y z
N LEU A 1 6.04 2.87 -17.92
CA LEU A 1 4.81 2.12 -17.91
C LEU A 1 4.62 1.31 -19.20
N ASN A 2 4.60 1.93 -20.38
CA ASN A 2 4.38 1.23 -21.65
C ASN A 2 5.47 0.19 -21.97
N GLN A 3 6.74 0.45 -21.64
CA GLN A 3 7.84 -0.50 -21.86
C GLN A 3 7.70 -1.70 -20.92
N THR A 4 7.41 -1.46 -19.65
CA THR A 4 7.17 -2.51 -18.65
C THR A 4 5.99 -3.39 -19.04
N THR A 5 4.85 -2.79 -19.40
CA THR A 5 3.68 -3.56 -19.89
C THR A 5 4.01 -4.42 -21.11
N LYS A 6 4.78 -3.87 -22.07
CA LYS A 6 5.24 -4.65 -23.24
C LYS A 6 6.19 -5.79 -22.87
N ALA A 7 7.11 -5.56 -21.93
CA ALA A 7 8.03 -6.61 -21.46
C ALA A 7 7.26 -7.76 -20.80
N ILE A 8 6.30 -7.44 -19.92
CA ILE A 8 5.47 -8.43 -19.26
C ILE A 8 4.62 -9.21 -20.28
N ASN A 9 3.99 -8.52 -21.23
CA ASN A 9 3.20 -9.18 -22.27
C ASN A 9 4.05 -10.16 -23.09
N LYS A 10 5.30 -9.81 -23.43
CA LYS A 10 6.24 -10.74 -24.10
C LYS A 10 6.54 -11.97 -23.26
N ILE A 11 6.70 -11.84 -21.93
CA ILE A 11 6.95 -12.95 -21.04
C ILE A 11 5.73 -13.88 -21.00
N ILE A 12 4.51 -13.33 -20.89
CA ILE A 12 3.27 -14.10 -20.91
C ILE A 12 3.15 -14.86 -22.25
N ASP A 13 3.36 -14.19 -23.38
CA ASP A 13 3.25 -14.79 -24.71
C ASP A 13 4.32 -15.88 -24.91
N TYR A 14 5.55 -15.67 -24.41
CA TYR A 14 6.60 -16.66 -24.41
C TYR A 14 6.22 -17.90 -23.59
N SER A 15 5.70 -17.70 -22.36
CA SER A 15 5.27 -18.78 -21.48
C SER A 15 4.18 -19.62 -22.11
N LYS A 16 3.19 -18.99 -22.74
CA LYS A 16 2.11 -19.64 -23.50
C LYS A 16 2.66 -20.45 -24.67
N ALA A 17 3.51 -19.84 -25.52
CA ALA A 17 4.04 -20.47 -26.71
C ALA A 17 4.94 -21.68 -26.43
N HIS A 18 5.59 -21.73 -25.27
CA HIS A 18 6.57 -22.77 -24.92
C HIS A 18 6.09 -23.70 -23.79
N ASN A 19 4.82 -23.59 -23.35
CA ASN A 19 4.29 -24.37 -22.22
C ASN A 19 5.16 -24.23 -20.96
N ARG A 20 5.53 -22.98 -20.61
CA ARG A 20 6.38 -22.69 -19.46
C ARG A 20 5.59 -22.03 -18.35
N LYS A 21 6.04 -22.24 -17.13
CA LYS A 21 5.56 -21.49 -15.95
C LYS A 21 6.56 -20.41 -15.61
N SER A 22 6.10 -19.17 -15.42
CA SER A 22 6.97 -18.05 -15.19
C SER A 22 6.47 -17.14 -14.07
N ILE A 23 7.40 -16.47 -13.42
CA ILE A 23 7.12 -15.45 -12.40
C ILE A 23 7.96 -14.21 -12.69
N CYS A 24 7.32 -13.04 -12.64
CA CYS A 24 7.94 -11.74 -12.88
C CYS A 24 7.90 -10.88 -11.62
N PHE A 25 9.02 -10.33 -11.22
CA PHE A 25 9.11 -9.38 -10.11
C PHE A 25 9.36 -7.97 -10.66
N ILE A 26 8.35 -7.11 -10.50
CA ILE A 26 8.36 -5.73 -10.99
C ILE A 26 8.64 -4.80 -9.83
N THR A 27 9.75 -4.08 -9.92
CA THR A 27 10.12 -3.06 -8.93
C THR A 27 9.74 -1.65 -9.40
N GLY A 28 9.74 -0.72 -8.50
CA GLY A 28 9.51 0.71 -8.80
C GLY A 28 9.21 1.50 -7.53
N VAL A 29 9.65 2.74 -7.52
CA VAL A 29 9.46 3.65 -6.37
C VAL A 29 7.97 3.86 -6.04
N PRO A 30 7.62 4.28 -4.83
CA PRO A 30 6.25 4.67 -4.49
C PRO A 30 5.70 5.70 -5.50
N GLY A 31 4.47 5.49 -5.97
CA GLY A 31 3.87 6.37 -6.98
C GLY A 31 4.32 6.17 -8.43
N ALA A 32 5.22 5.22 -8.73
CA ALA A 32 5.66 4.93 -10.11
C ALA A 32 4.57 4.31 -11.00
N GLY A 33 3.42 3.93 -10.44
CA GLY A 33 2.29 3.38 -11.19
C GLY A 33 2.30 1.85 -11.31
N LYS A 34 2.92 1.14 -10.36
CA LYS A 34 2.92 -0.34 -10.31
C LYS A 34 1.52 -0.94 -10.38
N THR A 35 0.64 -0.51 -9.48
CA THR A 35 -0.77 -0.94 -9.46
C THR A 35 -1.47 -0.69 -10.79
N LEU A 36 -1.23 0.49 -11.42
CA LEU A 36 -1.79 0.80 -12.73
C LEU A 36 -1.23 -0.10 -13.84
N ALA A 37 0.07 -0.45 -13.78
CA ALA A 37 0.67 -1.42 -14.71
C ALA A 37 -0.02 -2.78 -14.61
N GLY A 38 -0.18 -3.29 -13.39
CA GLY A 38 -0.88 -4.55 -13.14
C GLY A 38 -2.33 -4.55 -13.61
N LEU A 39 -3.07 -3.49 -13.32
CA LEU A 39 -4.46 -3.33 -13.79
C LEU A 39 -4.56 -3.29 -15.32
N ASN A 40 -3.65 -2.56 -15.99
CA ASN A 40 -3.63 -2.52 -17.46
C ASN A 40 -3.43 -3.91 -18.04
N ILE A 41 -2.51 -4.70 -17.50
CA ILE A 41 -2.26 -6.09 -17.93
C ILE A 41 -3.51 -6.94 -17.73
N ALA A 42 -4.15 -6.86 -16.55
CA ALA A 42 -5.36 -7.61 -16.28
C ALA A 42 -6.48 -7.27 -17.29
N VAL A 43 -6.70 -5.98 -17.54
CA VAL A 43 -7.73 -5.50 -18.51
C VAL A 43 -7.37 -5.87 -19.95
N GLU A 44 -6.11 -5.76 -20.36
CA GLU A 44 -5.68 -6.13 -21.72
C GLU A 44 -5.85 -7.61 -21.98
N ARG A 45 -5.46 -8.47 -21.05
CA ARG A 45 -5.54 -9.93 -21.19
C ARG A 45 -6.97 -10.46 -21.18
N GLN A 46 -7.91 -9.80 -20.51
CA GLN A 46 -9.35 -10.10 -20.62
C GLN A 46 -9.89 -9.95 -22.05
N LYS A 47 -9.25 -9.15 -22.90
CA LYS A 47 -9.71 -8.85 -24.27
C LYS A 47 -9.07 -9.74 -25.32
N ILE A 48 -7.96 -10.41 -25.03
CA ILE A 48 -7.12 -11.08 -26.05
C ILE A 48 -7.62 -12.48 -26.40
N ALA A 49 -8.06 -13.27 -25.42
CA ALA A 49 -8.60 -14.61 -25.70
C ALA A 49 -9.46 -15.11 -24.53
N GLU A 50 -10.48 -15.93 -24.84
CA GLU A 50 -11.32 -16.58 -23.83
C GLU A 50 -10.56 -17.55 -22.93
N ASP A 51 -9.33 -17.95 -23.31
CA ASP A 51 -8.48 -18.91 -22.59
C ASP A 51 -7.40 -18.26 -21.71
N GLU A 52 -7.28 -16.94 -21.70
CA GLU A 52 -6.21 -16.20 -21.00
C GLU A 52 -6.71 -15.38 -19.82
N HIS A 53 -7.62 -15.92 -19.03
CA HIS A 53 -8.12 -15.18 -17.86
C HIS A 53 -6.96 -14.69 -16.99
N ALA A 54 -6.90 -13.37 -16.79
CA ALA A 54 -5.97 -12.71 -15.90
C ALA A 54 -6.71 -12.14 -14.71
N VAL A 55 -6.16 -12.30 -13.52
CA VAL A 55 -6.72 -11.75 -12.28
C VAL A 55 -5.74 -10.81 -11.60
N PHE A 56 -6.23 -9.66 -11.16
CA PHE A 56 -5.52 -8.73 -10.30
C PHE A 56 -5.93 -8.97 -8.85
N LEU A 57 -4.95 -9.29 -8.02
CA LEU A 57 -5.13 -9.68 -6.62
C LEU A 57 -4.44 -8.69 -5.69
N SER A 58 -5.15 -8.21 -4.69
CA SER A 58 -4.58 -7.37 -3.65
C SER A 58 -5.07 -7.81 -2.26
N GLY A 59 -4.18 -7.74 -1.27
CA GLY A 59 -4.54 -7.93 0.14
C GLY A 59 -5.29 -6.76 0.76
N ASN A 60 -5.38 -5.62 0.06
CA ASN A 60 -6.00 -4.40 0.56
C ASN A 60 -7.47 -4.30 0.10
N GLY A 61 -8.41 -4.64 0.99
CA GLY A 61 -9.85 -4.59 0.72
C GLY A 61 -10.33 -3.22 0.24
N PRO A 62 -10.09 -2.10 0.96
CA PRO A 62 -10.45 -0.75 0.51
C PRO A 62 -9.96 -0.39 -0.89
N LEU A 63 -8.73 -0.75 -1.24
CA LEU A 63 -8.19 -0.54 -2.59
C LEU A 63 -8.99 -1.32 -3.64
N VAL A 64 -9.25 -2.60 -3.38
CA VAL A 64 -10.03 -3.46 -4.29
C VAL A 64 -11.44 -2.92 -4.48
N ASP A 65 -12.12 -2.54 -3.40
CA ASP A 65 -13.47 -1.97 -3.45
C ASP A 65 -13.53 -0.69 -4.29
N VAL A 66 -12.56 0.22 -4.09
CA VAL A 66 -12.47 1.48 -4.85
C VAL A 66 -12.18 1.22 -6.32
N LEU A 67 -11.26 0.32 -6.64
CA LEU A 67 -10.91 -0.02 -8.03
C LEU A 67 -12.08 -0.69 -8.75
N GLN A 68 -12.72 -1.67 -8.12
CA GLN A 68 -13.90 -2.35 -8.67
C GLN A 68 -15.01 -1.34 -8.97
N GLU A 69 -15.31 -0.48 -8.02
CA GLU A 69 -16.36 0.51 -8.14
C GLU A 69 -16.05 1.57 -9.21
N ALA A 70 -14.81 2.08 -9.26
CA ALA A 70 -14.39 3.06 -10.25
C ALA A 70 -14.47 2.51 -11.67
N LEU A 71 -13.98 1.30 -11.89
CA LEU A 71 -14.03 0.65 -13.20
C LEU A 71 -15.45 0.27 -13.61
N ALA A 72 -16.28 -0.19 -12.66
CA ALA A 72 -17.69 -0.48 -12.94
C ALA A 72 -18.48 0.78 -13.32
N ARG A 73 -18.19 1.94 -12.68
CA ARG A 73 -18.77 3.24 -13.08
C ARG A 73 -18.38 3.64 -14.52
N ASP A 74 -17.10 3.46 -14.85
CA ASP A 74 -16.59 3.80 -16.18
C ASP A 74 -17.14 2.86 -17.26
N ASP A 75 -17.14 1.54 -17.02
CA ASP A 75 -17.65 0.53 -17.93
C ASP A 75 -19.16 0.71 -18.21
N ALA A 76 -19.95 0.91 -17.14
CA ALA A 76 -21.37 1.17 -17.26
C ALA A 76 -21.68 2.41 -18.11
N LYS A 77 -20.88 3.48 -17.96
CA LYS A 77 -21.03 4.71 -18.72
C LYS A 77 -20.60 4.55 -20.20
N ARG A 78 -19.46 3.90 -20.44
CA ARG A 78 -18.92 3.73 -21.81
C ARG A 78 -19.74 2.78 -22.66
N ASN A 79 -20.16 1.67 -22.07
CA ASN A 79 -20.84 0.59 -22.79
C ASN A 79 -22.36 0.62 -22.65
N HIS A 80 -22.92 1.64 -21.97
CA HIS A 80 -24.34 1.80 -21.74
C HIS A 80 -25.01 0.56 -21.11
N ILE A 81 -24.31 -0.15 -20.23
CA ILE A 81 -24.82 -1.31 -19.51
C ILE A 81 -25.21 -0.95 -18.07
N SER A 82 -25.96 -1.84 -17.42
CA SER A 82 -26.33 -1.63 -16.03
C SER A 82 -25.11 -1.68 -15.12
N ARG A 83 -25.15 -0.88 -14.02
CA ARG A 83 -24.09 -0.89 -13.01
C ARG A 83 -23.85 -2.27 -12.38
N LYS A 84 -24.92 -3.04 -12.22
CA LYS A 84 -24.86 -4.41 -11.69
C LYS A 84 -24.08 -5.34 -12.63
N GLU A 85 -24.31 -5.23 -13.92
CA GLU A 85 -23.59 -6.01 -14.94
C GLU A 85 -22.11 -5.61 -15.01
N ALA A 86 -21.82 -4.31 -15.07
CA ALA A 86 -20.45 -3.79 -15.05
C ALA A 86 -19.68 -4.25 -13.79
N SER A 87 -20.32 -4.17 -12.62
CA SER A 87 -19.72 -4.61 -11.36
C SER A 87 -19.39 -6.11 -11.36
N ARG A 88 -20.29 -6.94 -11.94
CA ARG A 88 -20.01 -8.38 -12.06
C ARG A 88 -18.78 -8.64 -12.93
N LYS A 89 -18.69 -8.03 -14.10
CA LYS A 89 -17.53 -8.17 -15.00
C LYS A 89 -16.21 -7.75 -14.34
N VAL A 90 -16.22 -6.62 -13.63
CA VAL A 90 -15.00 -6.13 -12.95
C VAL A 90 -14.56 -7.07 -11.82
N LYS A 91 -15.51 -7.63 -11.07
CA LYS A 91 -15.20 -8.58 -9.98
C LYS A 91 -14.61 -9.90 -10.46
N GLU A 92 -14.78 -10.26 -11.73
CA GLU A 92 -14.16 -11.45 -12.31
C GLU A 92 -12.65 -11.32 -12.42
N PHE A 93 -12.11 -10.12 -12.64
CA PHE A 93 -10.66 -9.92 -12.82
C PHE A 93 -9.97 -9.02 -11.77
N ILE A 94 -10.71 -8.43 -10.84
CA ILE A 94 -10.14 -7.74 -9.67
C ILE A 94 -10.72 -8.37 -8.44
N GLN A 95 -9.87 -8.98 -7.61
CA GLN A 95 -10.32 -9.72 -6.44
C GLN A 95 -9.44 -9.43 -5.23
N ILE A 96 -10.02 -9.61 -4.04
CA ILE A 96 -9.24 -9.69 -2.81
C ILE A 96 -8.54 -11.05 -2.80
N ILE A 97 -7.24 -11.06 -2.51
CA ILE A 97 -6.40 -12.26 -2.49
C ILE A 97 -7.00 -13.40 -1.63
N HIS A 98 -7.72 -13.04 -0.57
CA HIS A 98 -8.35 -14.02 0.31
C HIS A 98 -9.41 -14.86 -0.40
N HIS A 99 -10.19 -14.30 -1.33
CA HIS A 99 -11.20 -15.06 -2.09
C HIS A 99 -10.52 -16.04 -3.02
N PHE A 100 -9.54 -15.61 -3.80
CA PHE A 100 -8.77 -16.47 -4.69
C PHE A 100 -8.12 -17.65 -3.94
N ARG A 101 -7.58 -17.38 -2.76
CA ARG A 101 -6.99 -18.38 -1.89
C ARG A 101 -8.05 -19.34 -1.32
N ASP A 102 -9.17 -18.84 -0.83
CA ASP A 102 -10.24 -19.62 -0.22
C ASP A 102 -10.90 -20.57 -1.24
N ASP A 103 -11.10 -20.12 -2.48
CA ASP A 103 -11.60 -20.95 -3.57
C ASP A 103 -10.63 -22.10 -3.87
N ALA A 104 -9.33 -21.83 -3.88
CA ALA A 104 -8.31 -22.83 -4.14
C ALA A 104 -8.10 -23.88 -3.05
N ILE A 105 -8.47 -23.58 -1.79
CA ILE A 105 -8.47 -24.54 -0.69
C ILE A 105 -9.56 -25.60 -0.89
N SER A 106 -10.68 -25.22 -1.47
CA SER A 106 -11.85 -26.07 -1.61
C SER A 106 -11.78 -27.03 -2.80
N VAL A 107 -10.88 -26.78 -3.75
CA VAL A 107 -10.79 -27.50 -5.03
C VAL A 107 -9.33 -27.67 -5.45
N ASP A 108 -8.93 -28.90 -5.81
CA ASP A 108 -7.57 -29.19 -6.28
C ASP A 108 -7.37 -28.99 -7.79
N THR A 109 -8.41 -28.57 -8.51
CA THR A 109 -8.31 -28.30 -9.95
C THR A 109 -7.57 -26.99 -10.20
N PRO A 110 -6.91 -26.82 -11.37
CA PRO A 110 -6.34 -25.55 -11.78
C PRO A 110 -7.41 -24.46 -11.76
N PRO A 111 -7.08 -23.22 -11.37
CA PRO A 111 -7.98 -22.08 -11.51
C PRO A 111 -8.24 -21.79 -13.00
N VAL A 112 -9.25 -20.97 -13.29
CA VAL A 112 -9.51 -20.52 -14.65
C VAL A 112 -8.41 -19.58 -15.12
N GLU A 113 -7.86 -18.82 -14.20
CA GLU A 113 -6.83 -17.81 -14.43
C GLU A 113 -5.46 -18.47 -14.69
N LYS A 114 -4.86 -18.11 -15.80
CA LYS A 114 -3.48 -18.47 -16.16
C LYS A 114 -2.48 -17.36 -15.86
N VAL A 115 -2.96 -16.15 -15.64
CA VAL A 115 -2.15 -14.99 -15.27
C VAL A 115 -2.67 -14.40 -13.96
N ALA A 116 -1.83 -14.41 -12.92
CA ALA A 116 -2.17 -13.80 -11.64
C ALA A 116 -1.22 -12.64 -11.34
N ILE A 117 -1.78 -11.46 -11.07
CA ILE A 117 -1.04 -10.26 -10.71
C ILE A 117 -1.24 -9.99 -9.22
N PHE A 118 -0.17 -10.03 -8.44
CA PHE A 118 -0.17 -9.74 -7.00
C PHE A 118 0.33 -8.34 -6.74
N ASP A 119 -0.55 -7.47 -6.26
CA ASP A 119 -0.18 -6.11 -5.84
C ASP A 119 0.41 -6.15 -4.43
N GLU A 120 1.47 -5.36 -4.20
CA GLU A 120 2.24 -5.32 -2.95
C GLU A 120 2.72 -6.73 -2.50
N ALA A 121 3.27 -7.52 -3.44
CA ALA A 121 3.63 -8.91 -3.21
C ALA A 121 4.68 -9.12 -2.09
N GLN A 122 5.46 -8.08 -1.73
CA GLN A 122 6.37 -8.12 -0.59
C GLN A 122 5.66 -8.22 0.77
N ARG A 123 4.35 -7.98 0.80
CA ARG A 123 3.52 -8.03 2.02
C ARG A 123 2.89 -9.40 2.27
N ALA A 124 3.24 -10.39 1.47
CA ALA A 124 2.73 -11.75 1.64
C ALA A 124 3.05 -12.30 3.05
N TRP A 125 2.15 -13.12 3.55
CA TRP A 125 2.27 -13.70 4.90
C TRP A 125 3.29 -14.82 4.93
N ASP A 126 4.06 -14.87 6.01
CA ASP A 126 4.93 -16.02 6.29
C ASP A 126 4.13 -17.28 6.65
N GLU A 127 4.83 -18.41 6.71
CA GLU A 127 4.22 -19.73 7.00
C GLU A 127 3.49 -19.74 8.34
N GLN A 128 4.11 -19.20 9.41
CA GLN A 128 3.53 -19.23 10.75
C GLN A 128 2.20 -18.45 10.81
N ASN A 129 2.16 -17.26 10.23
CA ASN A 129 0.97 -16.41 10.25
C ASN A 129 -0.15 -16.98 9.39
N LEU A 130 0.15 -17.55 8.22
CA LEU A 130 -0.86 -18.18 7.38
C LEU A 130 -1.38 -19.48 7.99
N THR A 131 -0.51 -20.32 8.55
CA THR A 131 -0.88 -21.56 9.27
C THR A 131 -1.80 -21.24 10.45
N ASP A 132 -1.44 -20.25 11.27
CA ASP A 132 -2.26 -19.79 12.39
C ASP A 132 -3.63 -19.29 11.95
N PHE A 133 -3.70 -18.57 10.83
CA PHE A 133 -4.96 -18.10 10.26
C PHE A 133 -5.81 -19.27 9.76
N MET A 134 -5.22 -20.20 9.01
CA MET A 134 -5.91 -21.39 8.48
C MET A 134 -6.50 -22.24 9.60
N LYS A 135 -5.73 -22.47 10.65
CA LYS A 135 -6.18 -23.19 11.83
C LYS A 135 -7.32 -22.47 12.57
N LYS A 136 -7.15 -21.18 12.88
CA LYS A 136 -8.10 -20.41 13.70
C LYS A 136 -9.37 -20.00 12.97
N LYS A 137 -9.30 -19.73 11.66
CA LYS A 137 -10.40 -19.15 10.88
C LYS A 137 -11.02 -20.12 9.89
N LYS A 138 -10.25 -21.07 9.38
CA LYS A 138 -10.70 -22.05 8.37
C LYS A 138 -10.81 -23.47 8.93
N HIS A 139 -10.34 -23.69 10.16
CA HIS A 139 -10.33 -25.01 10.82
C HIS A 139 -9.55 -26.08 10.05
N ILE A 140 -8.46 -25.65 9.37
CA ILE A 140 -7.53 -26.54 8.66
C ILE A 140 -6.29 -26.71 9.54
N GLU A 141 -6.10 -27.90 10.11
CA GLU A 141 -5.03 -28.17 11.08
C GLU A 141 -3.67 -28.43 10.42
N ASP A 142 -3.65 -29.04 9.24
CA ASP A 142 -2.42 -29.54 8.59
C ASP A 142 -1.88 -28.58 7.50
N PHE A 143 -2.26 -27.29 7.54
CA PHE A 143 -1.75 -26.30 6.60
C PHE A 143 -0.38 -25.79 7.05
N ASN A 144 0.64 -25.90 6.19
CA ASN A 144 2.05 -25.59 6.50
C ASN A 144 2.78 -24.89 5.33
N MET A 145 2.13 -23.96 4.68
CA MET A 145 2.73 -23.19 3.59
C MET A 145 2.75 -21.70 3.92
N SER A 146 3.76 -20.98 3.41
CA SER A 146 3.70 -19.53 3.33
C SER A 146 2.69 -19.07 2.27
N GLU A 147 2.26 -17.81 2.32
CA GLU A 147 1.34 -17.28 1.28
C GLU A 147 1.97 -17.30 -0.12
N PRO A 148 3.25 -16.91 -0.33
CA PRO A 148 3.94 -17.09 -1.61
C PRO A 148 3.90 -18.53 -2.11
N GLU A 149 4.24 -19.50 -1.26
CA GLU A 149 4.24 -20.91 -1.61
C GLU A 149 2.86 -21.40 -2.05
N PHE A 150 1.84 -21.04 -1.27
CA PHE A 150 0.46 -21.43 -1.57
C PHE A 150 -0.03 -20.81 -2.89
N LEU A 151 0.24 -19.53 -3.14
CA LEU A 151 -0.16 -18.86 -4.38
C LEU A 151 0.56 -19.44 -5.61
N ILE A 152 1.84 -19.78 -5.50
CA ILE A 152 2.56 -20.50 -6.56
C ILE A 152 1.94 -21.88 -6.78
N SER A 153 1.61 -22.62 -5.70
CA SER A 153 1.00 -23.95 -5.78
C SER A 153 -0.30 -23.96 -6.59
N ILE A 154 -1.14 -22.92 -6.42
CA ILE A 154 -2.41 -22.78 -7.12
C ILE A 154 -2.18 -22.69 -8.64
N LEU A 155 -1.30 -21.79 -9.07
CA LEU A 155 -0.98 -21.63 -10.50
C LEU A 155 -0.17 -22.83 -11.05
N ASN A 156 0.57 -23.53 -10.18
CA ASN A 156 1.32 -24.71 -10.57
C ASN A 156 0.44 -25.92 -10.92
N ARG A 157 -0.85 -25.89 -10.58
CA ARG A 157 -1.84 -26.93 -10.97
C ARG A 157 -2.09 -26.98 -12.49
N HIS A 158 -1.80 -25.91 -13.24
CA HIS A 158 -1.89 -25.94 -14.70
C HIS A 158 -0.85 -26.90 -15.27
N ASN A 159 -1.26 -27.73 -16.23
CA ASN A 159 -0.35 -28.71 -16.86
C ASN A 159 0.51 -28.09 -17.97
N ASP A 160 0.08 -26.96 -18.53
CA ASP A 160 0.71 -26.29 -19.66
C ASP A 160 1.52 -25.07 -19.22
N TRP A 161 0.92 -23.91 -19.12
CA TRP A 161 1.58 -22.65 -18.77
C TRP A 161 0.81 -21.86 -17.74
N ALA A 162 1.54 -21.03 -17.01
CA ALA A 162 0.99 -20.03 -16.12
C ALA A 162 2.00 -18.90 -15.90
N THR A 163 1.53 -17.69 -15.62
CA THR A 163 2.41 -16.56 -15.30
C THR A 163 1.94 -15.85 -14.03
N ILE A 164 2.87 -15.67 -13.09
CA ILE A 164 2.67 -14.86 -11.90
C ILE A 164 3.41 -13.54 -12.09
N ILE A 165 2.77 -12.44 -11.72
CA ILE A 165 3.33 -11.09 -11.77
C ILE A 165 3.27 -10.50 -10.37
N CYS A 166 4.42 -10.29 -9.75
CA CYS A 166 4.57 -9.72 -8.42
C CYS A 166 4.95 -8.23 -8.53
N LEU A 167 4.06 -7.34 -8.13
CA LEU A 167 4.35 -5.91 -8.02
C LEU A 167 4.97 -5.64 -6.64
N ILE A 168 6.23 -5.19 -6.63
CA ILE A 168 7.01 -5.02 -5.41
C ILE A 168 7.18 -3.54 -5.09
N GLY A 169 6.71 -3.14 -3.90
CA GLY A 169 6.95 -1.82 -3.32
C GLY A 169 7.96 -1.90 -2.17
N GLY A 170 8.63 -0.80 -1.85
CA GLY A 170 9.54 -0.71 -0.70
C GLY A 170 8.86 -0.12 0.55
N GLY A 171 9.15 -0.67 1.74
CA GLY A 171 8.95 -0.02 3.04
C GLY A 171 7.51 0.34 3.45
N GLN A 172 6.50 -0.41 3.04
CA GLN A 172 5.09 -0.10 3.34
C GLN A 172 4.37 -1.19 4.15
N GLU A 173 5.09 -2.05 4.85
CA GLU A 173 4.50 -3.09 5.71
C GLU A 173 3.90 -2.43 6.97
N ILE A 174 2.61 -2.62 7.18
CA ILE A 174 1.86 -2.05 8.33
C ILE A 174 1.14 -3.11 9.17
N ASN A 175 1.10 -4.37 8.73
CA ASN A 175 0.42 -5.45 9.44
C ASN A 175 1.39 -6.46 10.02
N LYS A 176 0.97 -7.04 11.14
CA LYS A 176 1.64 -8.20 11.70
C LYS A 176 1.48 -9.40 10.75
N GLY A 177 2.62 -10.02 10.39
CA GLY A 177 2.63 -11.19 9.51
C GLY A 177 3.01 -10.91 8.06
N GLU A 178 3.15 -9.65 7.66
CA GLU A 178 3.67 -9.25 6.35
C GLU A 178 5.21 -9.35 6.33
N SER A 179 5.74 -10.52 6.70
CA SER A 179 7.17 -10.72 6.95
C SER A 179 7.86 -11.65 5.94
N ALA A 180 7.11 -12.33 5.09
CA ALA A 180 7.71 -13.18 4.06
C ALA A 180 8.61 -12.37 3.11
N GLY A 181 8.23 -11.12 2.82
CA GLY A 181 8.99 -10.27 1.93
C GLY A 181 9.20 -10.90 0.56
N ILE A 182 10.14 -10.38 -0.20
CA ILE A 182 10.54 -10.99 -1.47
C ILE A 182 11.26 -12.34 -1.25
N TYR A 183 11.93 -12.50 -0.11
CA TYR A 183 12.63 -13.72 0.25
C TYR A 183 11.72 -14.94 0.27
N GLY A 184 10.50 -14.82 0.81
CA GLY A 184 9.54 -15.92 0.86
C GLY A 184 9.14 -16.44 -0.54
N TRP A 185 9.07 -15.55 -1.54
CA TRP A 185 8.82 -15.96 -2.93
C TRP A 185 9.99 -16.76 -3.51
N PHE A 186 11.23 -16.26 -3.34
CA PHE A 186 12.42 -16.95 -3.85
C PHE A 186 12.68 -18.26 -3.12
N ASP A 187 12.44 -18.31 -1.81
CA ASP A 187 12.60 -19.54 -1.03
C ASP A 187 11.62 -20.62 -1.47
N SER A 188 10.35 -20.27 -1.69
CA SER A 188 9.33 -21.18 -2.21
C SER A 188 9.68 -21.69 -3.61
N LEU A 189 10.15 -20.80 -4.50
CA LEU A 189 10.57 -21.18 -5.86
C LEU A 189 11.77 -22.14 -5.82
N ARG A 190 12.79 -21.84 -5.02
CA ARG A 190 14.00 -22.64 -4.91
C ARG A 190 13.72 -24.04 -4.37
N ASN A 191 12.89 -24.14 -3.34
CA ASN A 191 12.68 -25.40 -2.63
C ASN A 191 11.61 -26.29 -3.29
N ASN A 192 10.54 -25.69 -3.81
CA ASN A 192 9.36 -26.43 -4.25
C ASN A 192 9.04 -26.29 -5.74
N TYR A 193 9.51 -25.23 -6.41
CA TYR A 193 9.17 -24.93 -7.81
C TYR A 193 10.38 -24.54 -8.67
N PRO A 194 11.49 -25.32 -8.68
CA PRO A 194 12.74 -24.94 -9.34
C PRO A 194 12.65 -24.85 -10.87
N ASN A 195 11.57 -25.37 -11.47
CA ASN A 195 11.37 -25.38 -12.93
C ASN A 195 10.66 -24.13 -13.46
N TRP A 196 10.31 -23.16 -12.59
CA TRP A 196 9.72 -21.91 -12.99
C TRP A 196 10.79 -20.97 -13.55
N ASP A 197 10.47 -20.30 -14.66
CA ASP A 197 11.31 -19.25 -15.22
C ASP A 197 11.10 -17.95 -14.43
N ILE A 198 12.17 -17.37 -13.94
CA ILE A 198 12.12 -16.19 -13.07
C ILE A 198 12.61 -14.98 -13.85
N TYR A 199 11.83 -13.91 -13.83
CA TYR A 199 12.14 -12.63 -14.45
C TYR A 199 12.18 -11.54 -13.40
N VAL A 200 13.27 -10.78 -13.34
CA VAL A 200 13.47 -9.72 -12.34
C VAL A 200 13.98 -8.45 -12.98
N SER A 201 13.75 -7.31 -12.35
CA SER A 201 14.43 -6.07 -12.72
C SER A 201 15.89 -6.10 -12.24
N ASP A 202 16.74 -5.28 -12.86
CA ASP A 202 18.12 -5.05 -12.41
C ASP A 202 18.20 -4.39 -11.02
N LYS A 203 17.12 -3.73 -10.57
CA LYS A 203 17.01 -3.05 -9.28
C LYS A 203 16.57 -3.95 -8.12
N ILE A 204 16.28 -5.21 -8.38
CA ILE A 204 15.83 -6.15 -7.33
C ILE A 204 16.88 -6.36 -6.22
N THR A 205 18.14 -6.09 -6.52
CA THR A 205 19.27 -6.22 -5.59
C THR A 205 19.43 -5.04 -4.64
N ASP A 206 18.74 -3.92 -4.88
CA ASP A 206 18.81 -2.75 -4.02
C ASP A 206 18.27 -3.11 -2.62
N ASP A 207 18.89 -2.56 -1.57
CA ASP A 207 18.57 -2.86 -0.15
C ASP A 207 17.09 -2.63 0.20
N GLU A 208 16.45 -1.69 -0.51
CA GLU A 208 15.02 -1.40 -0.36
C GLU A 208 14.15 -2.64 -0.63
N TYR A 209 14.54 -3.49 -1.57
CA TYR A 209 13.80 -4.70 -1.95
C TYR A 209 14.38 -5.96 -1.31
N SER A 210 15.71 -6.08 -1.28
CA SER A 210 16.43 -7.26 -0.78
C SER A 210 16.45 -7.36 0.76
N LYS A 211 16.25 -6.24 1.47
CA LYS A 211 16.31 -6.15 2.94
C LYS A 211 17.56 -6.79 3.54
N GLY A 212 18.70 -6.64 2.86
CA GLY A 212 20.00 -7.19 3.28
C GLY A 212 20.23 -8.65 2.93
N HIS A 213 19.29 -9.32 2.25
CA HIS A 213 19.51 -10.67 1.73
C HIS A 213 20.39 -10.64 0.47
N ASN A 214 21.29 -11.60 0.36
CA ASN A 214 22.15 -11.74 -0.82
C ASN A 214 21.35 -12.36 -1.99
N PHE A 215 21.10 -11.57 -3.02
CA PHE A 215 20.31 -12.00 -4.18
C PHE A 215 20.91 -13.23 -4.88
N ALA A 216 22.26 -13.32 -5.02
CA ALA A 216 22.92 -14.47 -5.64
C ALA A 216 22.70 -15.76 -4.83
N GLU A 217 22.61 -15.67 -3.51
CA GLU A 217 22.28 -16.82 -2.66
C GLU A 217 20.81 -17.20 -2.76
N MET A 218 19.90 -16.22 -2.81
CA MET A 218 18.47 -16.47 -2.96
C MET A 218 18.16 -17.20 -4.27
N THR A 219 18.87 -16.88 -5.35
CA THR A 219 18.59 -17.36 -6.71
C THR A 219 19.51 -18.48 -7.17
N LYS A 220 20.31 -19.04 -6.26
CA LYS A 220 21.26 -20.12 -6.60
C LYS A 220 20.54 -21.32 -7.21
N ASN A 221 21.04 -21.80 -8.36
CA ASN A 221 20.51 -22.92 -9.15
C ASN A 221 19.11 -22.69 -9.75
N MET A 222 18.68 -21.42 -9.90
CA MET A 222 17.41 -21.06 -10.51
C MET A 222 17.64 -20.43 -11.89
N ASN A 223 16.65 -20.54 -12.78
CA ASN A 223 16.69 -19.89 -14.09
C ASN A 223 16.19 -18.44 -13.96
N VAL A 224 17.11 -17.51 -13.75
CA VAL A 224 16.80 -16.09 -13.53
C VAL A 224 17.20 -15.26 -14.73
N ASN A 225 16.25 -14.49 -15.24
CA ASN A 225 16.40 -13.56 -16.35
C ASN A 225 16.29 -12.13 -15.85
N ILE A 226 17.31 -11.33 -16.05
CA ILE A 226 17.30 -9.90 -15.67
C ILE A 226 16.80 -9.08 -16.85
N ILE A 227 15.75 -8.28 -16.64
CA ILE A 227 15.14 -7.42 -17.66
C ILE A 227 14.97 -6.01 -17.05
N GLU A 228 15.71 -5.03 -17.57
CA GLU A 228 15.68 -3.65 -17.10
C GLU A 228 14.27 -3.04 -17.16
N ASP A 229 13.51 -3.36 -18.20
CA ASP A 229 12.13 -2.87 -18.38
C ASP A 229 11.15 -3.32 -17.28
N LEU A 230 11.52 -4.28 -16.41
CA LEU A 230 10.73 -4.67 -15.23
C LEU A 230 10.92 -3.72 -14.05
N HIS A 231 11.76 -2.68 -14.17
CA HIS A 231 11.77 -1.56 -13.26
C HIS A 231 10.91 -0.42 -13.80
N LEU A 232 9.94 0.03 -13.00
CA LEU A 232 9.18 1.23 -13.31
C LEU A 232 10.03 2.45 -12.97
N ALA A 233 10.75 2.91 -13.98
CA ALA A 233 11.61 4.08 -13.90
C ALA A 233 10.82 5.36 -13.62
N VAL A 234 11.51 6.28 -12.97
CA VAL A 234 11.03 7.58 -12.47
C VAL A 234 10.51 8.47 -13.61
N SER A 235 9.27 8.91 -13.54
CA SER A 235 8.81 10.12 -14.26
C SER A 235 9.15 11.38 -13.44
N LEU A 236 9.04 12.57 -14.00
CA LEU A 236 9.17 13.84 -13.24
C LEU A 236 8.26 13.88 -11.99
N ARG A 237 7.14 13.17 -12.05
CA ARG A 237 6.19 13.00 -10.93
C ARG A 237 6.75 12.08 -9.85
N SER A 238 7.48 11.03 -10.22
CA SER A 238 8.10 10.11 -9.27
C SER A 238 9.34 10.69 -8.61
N PHE A 239 10.11 11.59 -9.26
CA PHE A 239 11.20 12.31 -8.61
C PHE A 239 10.71 13.15 -7.43
N ARG A 240 9.55 13.82 -7.57
CA ARG A 240 8.89 14.51 -6.45
C ARG A 240 8.46 13.55 -5.36
N SER A 241 7.85 12.43 -5.73
CA SER A 241 7.41 11.39 -4.79
C SER A 241 8.58 10.73 -4.06
N GLU A 242 9.71 10.54 -4.73
CA GLU A 242 10.94 10.02 -4.15
C GLU A 242 11.53 10.98 -3.11
N ASN A 243 11.65 12.27 -3.44
CA ASN A 243 12.12 13.28 -2.49
C ASN A 243 11.22 13.38 -1.26
N VAL A 244 9.91 13.34 -1.43
CA VAL A 244 8.95 13.33 -0.31
C VAL A 244 9.09 12.04 0.49
N SER A 245 9.25 10.89 -0.14
CA SER A 245 9.42 9.60 0.54
C SER A 245 10.72 9.58 1.36
N ASN A 246 11.82 10.08 0.78
CA ASN A 246 13.11 10.20 1.47
C ASN A 246 13.06 11.21 2.63
N PHE A 247 12.36 12.33 2.44
CA PHE A 247 12.09 13.30 3.51
C PHE A 247 11.32 12.65 4.65
N VAL A 248 10.22 11.95 4.37
CA VAL A 248 9.40 11.28 5.39
C VAL A 248 10.21 10.19 6.10
N LYS A 249 11.06 9.46 5.36
CA LYS A 249 11.99 8.49 5.96
C LYS A 249 12.94 9.18 6.94
N ALA A 250 13.65 10.22 6.52
CA ALA A 250 14.58 10.96 7.37
C ALA A 250 13.86 11.57 8.59
N LEU A 251 12.65 12.12 8.40
CA LEU A 251 11.82 12.67 9.47
C LEU A 251 11.49 11.61 10.54
N LEU A 252 11.07 10.43 10.13
CA LEU A 252 10.69 9.34 11.04
C LEU A 252 11.90 8.59 11.62
N ASP A 253 13.08 8.69 10.99
CA ASP A 253 14.35 8.14 11.48
C ASP A 253 15.12 9.14 12.38
N VAL A 254 14.55 10.33 12.61
CA VAL A 254 15.16 11.42 13.41
C VAL A 254 16.47 11.94 12.80
N ASP A 255 16.64 11.81 11.48
CA ASP A 255 17.75 12.44 10.76
C ASP A 255 17.35 13.88 10.37
N ILE A 256 17.51 14.81 11.32
CA ILE A 256 17.07 16.21 11.22
C ILE A 256 17.75 16.92 10.05
N ASP A 257 19.05 16.72 9.86
CA ASP A 257 19.82 17.43 8.85
C ASP A 257 19.41 17.01 7.43
N THR A 258 19.26 15.70 7.20
CA THR A 258 18.76 15.18 5.92
C THR A 258 17.32 15.61 5.67
N ALA A 259 16.44 15.51 6.68
CA ALA A 259 15.05 15.93 6.55
C ALA A 259 14.93 17.42 6.21
N LYS A 260 15.69 18.29 6.89
CA LYS A 260 15.73 19.74 6.61
C LYS A 260 16.19 20.03 5.19
N ARG A 261 17.30 19.45 4.77
CA ARG A 261 17.86 19.62 3.42
C ARG A 261 16.85 19.19 2.34
N LEU A 262 16.20 18.05 2.51
CA LEU A 262 15.20 17.56 1.57
C LEU A 262 13.95 18.44 1.56
N TYR A 263 13.47 18.90 2.71
CA TYR A 263 12.33 19.81 2.80
C TYR A 263 12.59 21.11 2.04
N GLU A 264 13.77 21.72 2.19
CA GLU A 264 14.17 22.93 1.48
C GLU A 264 14.17 22.76 -0.04
N GLN A 265 14.49 21.55 -0.54
CA GLN A 265 14.53 21.28 -1.98
C GLN A 265 13.14 21.20 -2.64
N PHE A 266 12.11 20.71 -1.94
CA PHE A 266 10.82 20.45 -2.58
C PHE A 266 9.67 21.33 -2.09
N ASN A 267 9.80 22.05 -0.97
CA ASN A 267 8.64 22.71 -0.33
C ASN A 267 7.97 23.81 -1.16
N ASN A 268 8.63 24.33 -2.18
CA ASN A 268 8.05 25.32 -3.10
C ASN A 268 7.07 24.66 -4.09
N ASP A 269 7.36 23.44 -4.53
CA ASP A 269 6.54 22.71 -5.50
C ASP A 269 5.59 21.70 -4.86
N TYR A 270 5.88 21.33 -3.62
CA TYR A 270 5.10 20.39 -2.83
C TYR A 270 5.00 20.92 -1.38
N PRO A 271 4.02 21.79 -1.10
CA PRO A 271 3.93 22.46 0.18
C PRO A 271 3.57 21.48 1.32
N VAL A 272 4.36 21.57 2.39
CA VAL A 272 4.14 20.86 3.64
C VAL A 272 4.12 21.88 4.77
N PHE A 273 3.04 21.88 5.54
CA PHE A 273 2.87 22.78 6.68
C PHE A 273 2.54 22.02 7.96
N VAL A 274 2.73 22.69 9.10
CA VAL A 274 2.25 22.23 10.40
C VAL A 274 1.32 23.29 10.99
N THR A 275 0.29 22.86 11.71
CA THR A 275 -0.62 23.78 12.42
C THR A 275 -1.19 23.15 13.69
N ARG A 276 -1.56 23.98 14.64
CA ARG A 276 -2.31 23.61 15.83
C ARG A 276 -3.83 23.88 15.71
N ASN A 277 -4.25 24.41 14.56
CA ASN A 277 -5.63 24.75 14.29
C ASN A 277 -6.19 23.90 13.14
N LEU A 278 -7.12 22.99 13.47
CA LEU A 278 -7.73 22.08 12.49
C LEU A 278 -8.57 22.84 11.46
N ASP A 279 -9.26 23.92 11.86
CA ASP A 279 -10.09 24.70 10.92
C ASP A 279 -9.23 25.42 9.89
N LYS A 280 -8.08 25.96 10.28
CA LYS A 280 -7.09 26.50 9.33
C LYS A 280 -6.63 25.42 8.35
N ALA A 281 -6.33 24.21 8.83
CA ALA A 281 -5.95 23.09 7.96
C ALA A 281 -7.07 22.73 6.97
N LYS A 282 -8.32 22.66 7.44
CA LYS A 282 -9.50 22.38 6.59
C LYS A 282 -9.70 23.48 5.53
N LEU A 283 -9.56 24.75 5.90
CA LEU A 283 -9.64 25.87 4.96
C LEU A 283 -8.53 25.83 3.93
N TRP A 284 -7.31 25.53 4.35
CA TRP A 284 -6.16 25.48 3.47
C TRP A 284 -6.32 24.41 2.39
N VAL A 285 -6.62 23.14 2.72
CA VAL A 285 -6.78 22.09 1.70
C VAL A 285 -7.94 22.39 0.75
N ARG A 286 -9.01 23.01 1.22
CA ARG A 286 -10.12 23.46 0.36
C ARG A 286 -9.67 24.54 -0.62
N SER A 287 -8.80 25.47 -0.21
CA SER A 287 -8.29 26.55 -1.05
C SER A 287 -7.27 26.07 -2.09
N GLN A 288 -6.51 25.00 -1.78
CA GLN A 288 -5.52 24.43 -2.70
C GLN A 288 -6.16 23.60 -3.80
N ALA A 289 -7.24 22.87 -3.51
CA ALA A 289 -7.82 21.92 -4.44
C ALA A 289 -8.53 22.61 -5.62
N LYS A 290 -8.08 22.27 -6.84
CA LYS A 290 -8.62 22.80 -8.10
C LYS A 290 -9.34 21.70 -8.88
N GLY A 291 -10.49 22.04 -9.47
CA GLY A 291 -11.27 21.14 -10.32
C GLY A 291 -11.67 19.85 -9.60
N SER A 292 -11.20 18.73 -10.10
CA SER A 292 -11.48 17.39 -9.56
C SER A 292 -10.50 16.93 -8.48
N GLN A 293 -9.54 17.77 -8.10
CA GLN A 293 -8.57 17.43 -7.05
C GLN A 293 -9.27 17.12 -5.73
N ARG A 294 -8.87 16.00 -5.13
CA ARG A 294 -9.46 15.45 -3.91
C ARG A 294 -8.61 15.74 -2.70
N TYR A 295 -9.28 16.05 -1.60
CA TYR A 295 -8.64 16.21 -0.30
C TYR A 295 -9.38 15.41 0.78
N GLY A 296 -8.71 15.13 1.89
CA GLY A 296 -9.31 14.36 2.99
C GLY A 296 -8.55 14.46 4.30
N LEU A 297 -9.23 14.05 5.38
CA LEU A 297 -8.66 13.87 6.72
C LEU A 297 -8.05 12.48 6.83
N THR A 298 -6.83 12.38 7.37
CA THR A 298 -6.16 11.12 7.62
C THR A 298 -5.54 11.10 9.01
N ALA A 299 -5.54 9.94 9.66
CA ALA A 299 -4.92 9.77 10.98
C ALA A 299 -4.52 8.31 11.19
N SER A 300 -3.58 8.05 12.12
CA SER A 300 -3.27 6.70 12.56
C SER A 300 -4.51 6.00 13.13
N SER A 301 -4.69 4.72 12.86
CA SER A 301 -5.75 3.90 13.48
C SER A 301 -5.63 3.85 15.01
N GLY A 302 -4.43 4.15 15.54
CA GLY A 302 -4.16 4.34 16.95
C GLY A 302 -4.56 5.70 17.54
N ALA A 303 -4.92 6.68 16.70
CA ALA A 303 -5.19 8.08 17.07
C ALA A 303 -6.54 8.29 17.78
N LYS A 304 -6.79 7.53 18.83
CA LYS A 304 -8.09 7.48 19.52
C LYS A 304 -8.43 8.73 20.32
N ARG A 305 -7.42 9.55 20.66
CA ARG A 305 -7.61 10.76 21.49
C ARG A 305 -7.96 12.01 20.68
N LEU A 306 -7.91 11.91 19.35
CA LEU A 306 -8.35 13.00 18.46
C LEU A 306 -9.88 13.15 18.34
N ARG A 307 -10.64 12.25 18.96
CA ARG A 307 -12.12 12.27 18.89
C ARG A 307 -12.73 13.61 19.34
N LYS A 308 -12.14 14.29 20.33
CA LYS A 308 -12.61 15.61 20.78
C LYS A 308 -12.51 16.72 19.72
N TYR A 309 -11.68 16.49 18.68
CA TYR A 309 -11.54 17.37 17.52
C TYR A 309 -12.42 16.94 16.33
N GLY A 310 -13.36 16.00 16.53
CA GLY A 310 -14.19 15.45 15.47
C GLY A 310 -13.48 14.39 14.59
N ILE A 311 -12.27 13.98 14.96
CA ILE A 311 -11.48 12.98 14.23
C ILE A 311 -11.68 11.63 14.90
N TRP A 312 -12.46 10.74 14.27
CA TRP A 312 -12.85 9.47 14.87
C TRP A 312 -12.40 8.28 14.05
N VAL A 313 -11.19 7.80 14.32
CA VAL A 313 -10.54 6.67 13.63
C VAL A 313 -11.17 5.29 13.88
N GLN A 314 -12.04 5.15 14.87
CA GLN A 314 -12.76 3.90 15.14
C GLN A 314 -14.05 3.77 14.31
N ASN A 315 -14.49 4.83 13.65
CA ASN A 315 -15.58 4.78 12.69
C ASN A 315 -15.04 4.30 11.34
N LYS A 316 -15.49 3.13 10.92
CA LYS A 316 -15.06 2.57 9.63
C LYS A 316 -15.67 3.39 8.50
N ILE A 317 -14.83 4.00 7.68
CA ILE A 317 -15.27 4.67 6.46
C ILE A 317 -15.67 3.63 5.40
N GLU A 318 -16.57 4.01 4.51
CA GLU A 318 -16.85 3.26 3.30
C GLU A 318 -15.99 3.83 2.16
N ALA A 319 -14.90 3.12 1.84
CA ALA A 319 -13.84 3.62 0.96
C ALA A 319 -14.38 4.09 -0.41
N THR A 320 -15.35 3.38 -0.99
CA THR A 320 -15.96 3.75 -2.27
C THR A 320 -16.67 5.10 -2.22
N ASN A 321 -17.40 5.39 -1.13
CA ASN A 321 -18.05 6.68 -0.95
C ASN A 321 -17.02 7.78 -0.68
N TRP A 322 -16.07 7.50 0.19
CA TRP A 322 -15.05 8.45 0.60
C TRP A 322 -14.15 8.89 -0.55
N PHE A 323 -13.69 7.93 -1.40
CA PHE A 323 -12.79 8.20 -2.51
C PHE A 323 -13.49 8.59 -3.83
N LEU A 324 -14.71 8.11 -4.10
CA LEU A 324 -15.30 8.25 -5.43
C LEU A 324 -16.48 9.22 -5.50
N ASN A 325 -17.17 9.49 -4.37
CA ASN A 325 -18.33 10.36 -4.40
C ASN A 325 -17.92 11.84 -4.38
N GLY A 326 -18.76 12.68 -4.98
CA GLY A 326 -18.55 14.11 -5.08
C GLY A 326 -18.96 14.87 -3.81
N LYS A 327 -18.93 16.20 -3.91
CA LYS A 327 -19.30 17.15 -2.82
C LYS A 327 -20.77 17.06 -2.38
N ASN A 328 -21.61 16.33 -3.08
CA ASN A 328 -23.04 16.16 -2.74
C ASN A 328 -23.29 14.99 -1.78
N ASP A 329 -22.26 14.18 -1.47
CA ASP A 329 -22.36 13.08 -0.52
C ASP A 329 -21.55 13.41 0.72
N VAL A 330 -22.19 13.46 1.88
CA VAL A 330 -21.57 13.81 3.17
C VAL A 330 -20.48 12.83 3.61
N ARG A 331 -20.49 11.59 3.08
CA ARG A 331 -19.49 10.56 3.35
C ARG A 331 -18.23 10.73 2.46
N SER A 332 -18.27 11.66 1.52
CA SER A 332 -17.12 11.97 0.68
C SER A 332 -16.02 12.68 1.47
N SER A 333 -14.76 12.37 1.17
CA SER A 333 -13.57 13.02 1.74
C SER A 333 -13.63 14.56 1.66
N PHE A 334 -14.34 15.11 0.69
CA PHE A 334 -14.51 16.56 0.51
C PHE A 334 -15.19 17.26 1.70
N HIS A 335 -15.97 16.54 2.52
CA HIS A 335 -16.61 17.15 3.68
C HIS A 335 -15.66 17.31 4.86
N LEU A 336 -14.55 16.54 4.92
CA LEU A 336 -13.59 16.55 6.03
C LEU A 336 -14.26 16.20 7.39
N GLU A 337 -15.23 15.29 7.35
CA GLU A 337 -15.95 14.78 8.52
C GLU A 337 -15.53 13.35 8.87
N GLU A 338 -15.36 12.49 7.84
CA GLU A 338 -14.87 11.14 8.02
C GLU A 338 -13.35 11.10 7.84
N THR A 339 -12.67 10.34 8.71
CA THR A 339 -11.21 10.25 8.74
C THR A 339 -10.77 8.87 8.25
N ALA A 340 -9.93 8.85 7.22
CA ALA A 340 -9.31 7.62 6.74
C ALA A 340 -8.06 7.26 7.55
N THR A 341 -7.91 5.99 7.86
CA THR A 341 -6.70 5.45 8.51
C THR A 341 -5.68 4.99 7.47
N GLU A 342 -4.48 4.63 7.92
CA GLU A 342 -3.45 4.03 7.08
C GLU A 342 -3.95 2.79 6.31
N PHE A 343 -4.86 2.02 6.90
CA PHE A 343 -5.47 0.85 6.27
C PHE A 343 -6.43 1.20 5.14
N ASP A 344 -7.12 2.33 5.27
CA ASP A 344 -8.11 2.78 4.29
C ASP A 344 -7.45 3.43 3.06
N ILE A 345 -6.30 4.11 3.26
CA ILE A 345 -5.63 4.87 2.18
C ILE A 345 -4.40 4.17 1.61
N GLN A 346 -4.00 3.02 2.13
CA GLN A 346 -2.87 2.30 1.58
C GLN A 346 -3.15 1.86 0.13
N GLY A 347 -2.22 2.15 -0.78
CA GLY A 347 -2.40 1.92 -2.23
C GLY A 347 -3.26 2.97 -2.94
N LEU A 348 -3.92 3.86 -2.20
CA LEU A 348 -4.72 4.97 -2.73
C LEU A 348 -4.02 6.31 -2.47
N GLU A 349 -4.31 7.32 -3.27
CA GLU A 349 -3.71 8.64 -3.16
C GLU A 349 -4.79 9.73 -3.21
N LEU A 350 -4.54 10.82 -2.50
CA LEU A 350 -5.29 12.07 -2.56
C LEU A 350 -4.43 13.16 -3.20
N ASP A 351 -5.02 14.24 -3.66
CA ASP A 351 -4.23 15.38 -4.10
C ASP A 351 -3.70 16.16 -2.89
N TRP A 352 -4.53 16.34 -1.86
CA TRP A 352 -4.19 17.08 -0.65
C TRP A 352 -4.65 16.31 0.60
N THR A 353 -3.83 16.28 1.65
CA THR A 353 -4.22 15.63 2.91
C THR A 353 -4.02 16.51 4.12
N ILE A 354 -4.87 16.31 5.12
CA ILE A 354 -4.62 16.76 6.48
C ILE A 354 -4.22 15.52 7.27
N VAL A 355 -2.96 15.44 7.68
CA VAL A 355 -2.45 14.35 8.52
C VAL A 355 -2.61 14.76 9.98
N CYS A 356 -3.55 14.12 10.67
CA CYS A 356 -3.84 14.42 12.06
C CYS A 356 -2.97 13.55 12.98
N TRP A 357 -2.07 14.20 13.69
CA TRP A 357 -1.07 13.55 14.55
C TRP A 357 -1.60 13.39 15.98
N ASP A 358 -1.57 12.16 16.52
CA ASP A 358 -1.98 11.91 17.91
C ASP A 358 -0.78 11.52 18.79
N ALA A 359 -1.06 11.38 20.06
CA ALA A 359 -0.10 11.02 21.09
C ALA A 359 0.32 9.52 21.09
N ASP A 360 -0.09 8.74 20.11
CA ASP A 360 0.39 7.37 19.88
C ASP A 360 1.85 7.35 19.36
N LEU A 361 2.28 8.40 18.66
CA LEU A 361 3.66 8.61 18.23
C LEU A 361 4.16 9.98 18.74
N ARG A 362 4.70 10.00 19.96
CA ARG A 362 5.22 11.21 20.60
C ARG A 362 6.69 11.41 20.31
N PHE A 363 7.13 12.65 20.34
CA PHE A 363 8.55 12.98 20.31
C PHE A 363 9.00 13.48 21.68
N GLU A 364 9.81 12.71 22.36
CA GLU A 364 10.27 12.99 23.72
C GLU A 364 11.77 12.67 23.84
N ASN A 365 12.54 13.53 24.50
CA ASN A 365 13.98 13.33 24.75
C ASN A 365 14.83 13.06 23.49
N GLY A 366 14.44 13.65 22.35
CA GLY A 366 15.18 13.53 21.09
C GLY A 366 14.85 12.30 20.26
N ASP A 367 13.83 11.52 20.63
CA ASP A 367 13.45 10.31 19.90
C ASP A 367 11.92 10.09 19.93
N PHE A 368 11.44 9.20 19.04
CA PHE A 368 10.04 8.80 18.99
C PHE A 368 9.69 7.77 20.05
N LYS A 369 8.61 8.04 20.77
CA LYS A 369 8.01 7.11 21.72
C LYS A 369 6.72 6.53 21.13
N HIS A 370 6.67 5.22 21.06
CA HIS A 370 5.60 4.45 20.43
C HIS A 370 4.63 3.95 21.50
N LEU A 371 3.37 4.38 21.41
CA LEU A 371 2.35 4.10 22.41
C LEU A 371 1.06 3.57 21.76
N LYS A 372 0.27 2.89 22.57
CA LYS A 372 -1.11 2.49 22.25
C LYS A 372 -2.05 2.92 23.36
N PHE A 373 -3.21 3.43 22.98
CA PHE A 373 -4.24 3.77 23.96
C PHE A 373 -5.14 2.57 24.25
N VAL A 374 -5.11 2.10 25.49
CA VAL A 374 -5.86 0.92 25.93
C VAL A 374 -6.69 1.26 27.15
N GLY A 375 -8.00 1.05 27.07
CA GLY A 375 -8.94 1.47 28.12
C GLY A 375 -8.90 2.97 28.30
N THR A 376 -8.28 3.44 29.37
CA THR A 376 -8.23 4.86 29.77
C THR A 376 -6.80 5.43 29.83
N LYS A 377 -5.81 4.69 29.36
CA LYS A 377 -4.39 5.11 29.50
C LYS A 377 -3.52 4.72 28.30
N TRP A 378 -2.47 5.48 28.12
CA TRP A 378 -1.39 5.17 27.19
C TRP A 378 -0.47 4.07 27.76
N GLN A 379 -0.07 3.14 26.91
CA GLN A 379 0.87 2.05 27.22
C GLN A 379 1.96 2.02 26.16
N ASN A 380 3.21 1.82 26.59
CA ASN A 380 4.35 1.64 25.68
C ASN A 380 4.15 0.38 24.83
N ILE A 381 4.44 0.49 23.55
CA ILE A 381 4.58 -0.65 22.65
C ILE A 381 5.98 -1.24 22.88
N LYS A 382 6.05 -2.55 23.15
CA LYS A 382 7.31 -3.24 23.47
C LYS A 382 7.83 -4.12 22.33
N SER A 383 6.94 -4.60 21.46
CA SER A 383 7.32 -5.44 20.32
C SER A 383 7.96 -4.60 19.23
N ALA A 384 9.13 -5.01 18.75
CA ALA A 384 9.85 -4.35 17.65
C ALA A 384 8.97 -4.25 16.39
N ASP A 385 8.22 -5.30 16.06
CA ASP A 385 7.30 -5.30 14.91
C ASP A 385 6.21 -4.24 15.05
N ASN A 386 5.57 -4.15 16.23
CA ASN A 386 4.50 -3.17 16.42
C ASN A 386 5.03 -1.72 16.45
N ILE A 387 6.28 -1.51 16.88
CA ILE A 387 6.98 -0.23 16.76
C ILE A 387 7.17 0.11 15.29
N LEU A 388 7.67 -0.82 14.51
CA LEU A 388 7.85 -0.66 13.06
C LEU A 388 6.52 -0.39 12.35
N TYR A 389 5.45 -1.12 12.70
CA TYR A 389 4.13 -0.91 12.09
C TYR A 389 3.56 0.48 12.38
N LEU A 390 3.68 0.99 13.62
CA LEU A 390 3.25 2.35 13.92
C LEU A 390 4.06 3.39 13.15
N LYS A 391 5.38 3.22 13.05
CA LYS A 391 6.24 4.07 12.24
C LYS A 391 5.84 4.06 10.76
N ASN A 392 5.58 2.87 10.22
CA ASN A 392 5.14 2.71 8.83
C ASN A 392 3.71 3.25 8.61
N ALA A 393 2.81 3.18 9.60
CA ALA A 393 1.51 3.84 9.53
C ALA A 393 1.65 5.34 9.27
N TYR A 394 2.49 6.03 10.05
CA TYR A 394 2.79 7.45 9.79
C TYR A 394 3.50 7.69 8.46
N ARG A 395 4.40 6.78 8.04
CA ARG A 395 5.00 6.85 6.69
C ARG A 395 3.94 6.80 5.60
N VAL A 396 2.98 5.89 5.69
CA VAL A 396 1.86 5.80 4.74
C VAL A 396 1.07 7.11 4.74
N LEU A 397 0.66 7.62 5.89
CA LEU A 397 -0.14 8.84 6.01
C LEU A 397 0.58 10.06 5.39
N LEU A 398 1.87 10.22 5.64
CA LEU A 398 2.67 11.36 5.18
C LEU A 398 3.06 11.28 3.68
N THR A 399 2.87 10.13 3.03
CA THR A 399 3.24 9.93 1.62
C THR A 399 2.05 9.77 0.67
N ARG A 400 0.80 9.90 1.14
CA ARG A 400 -0.40 9.68 0.31
C ARG A 400 -0.87 10.90 -0.45
N ALA A 401 -0.36 12.08 -0.16
CA ALA A 401 -0.70 13.29 -0.90
C ALA A 401 0.12 13.40 -2.20
N ARG A 402 -0.52 13.81 -3.29
CA ARG A 402 0.13 14.03 -4.60
C ARG A 402 0.69 15.43 -4.76
N GLN A 403 0.08 16.40 -4.10
CA GLN A 403 0.37 17.84 -4.30
C GLN A 403 0.94 18.51 -3.05
N GLY A 404 0.58 18.04 -1.86
CA GLY A 404 1.03 18.56 -0.58
C GLY A 404 0.12 18.19 0.57
N PHE A 405 0.56 18.48 1.78
CA PHE A 405 -0.21 18.15 2.99
C PHE A 405 0.05 19.14 4.12
N VAL A 406 -0.85 19.12 5.09
CA VAL A 406 -0.69 19.85 6.35
C VAL A 406 -0.79 18.87 7.52
N ILE A 407 0.12 19.01 8.47
CA ILE A 407 0.12 18.22 9.70
C ILE A 407 -0.62 19.01 10.77
N PHE A 408 -1.72 18.45 11.25
CA PHE A 408 -2.43 18.97 12.41
C PHE A 408 -1.90 18.30 13.67
N VAL A 409 -1.34 19.08 14.59
CA VAL A 409 -0.89 18.63 15.91
C VAL A 409 -1.68 19.34 16.98
N PRO A 410 -2.51 18.66 17.79
CA PRO A 410 -3.32 19.30 18.83
C PRO A 410 -2.51 20.09 19.85
N THR A 411 -3.13 21.10 20.47
CA THR A 411 -2.55 21.82 21.63
C THR A 411 -2.56 20.98 22.90
N GLY A 412 -3.39 19.94 22.94
CA GLY A 412 -3.64 19.21 24.17
C GLY A 412 -4.63 19.93 25.10
N ASP A 413 -4.77 19.40 26.31
CA ASP A 413 -5.71 19.88 27.32
C ASP A 413 -5.17 19.54 28.71
N GLU A 414 -4.89 20.56 29.54
CA GLU A 414 -4.36 20.40 30.90
C GLU A 414 -5.29 19.62 31.82
N THR A 415 -6.59 19.66 31.53
CA THR A 415 -7.63 18.97 32.33
C THR A 415 -7.78 17.49 31.91
N ASP A 416 -7.29 17.10 30.74
CA ASP A 416 -7.38 15.74 30.22
C ASP A 416 -6.02 15.01 30.35
N MET A 417 -5.88 14.20 31.41
CA MET A 417 -4.67 13.41 31.69
C MET A 417 -4.26 12.48 30.54
N THR A 418 -5.14 12.23 29.56
CA THR A 418 -4.86 11.37 28.41
C THR A 418 -4.50 12.14 27.15
N ALA A 419 -4.64 13.48 27.17
CA ALA A 419 -4.36 14.37 26.04
C ALA A 419 -3.64 15.65 26.48
N LYS A 420 -2.69 15.54 27.41
CA LYS A 420 -1.95 16.68 27.95
C LYS A 420 -1.14 17.40 26.87
N PRO A 421 -0.95 18.73 27.00
CA PRO A 421 -0.13 19.51 26.06
C PRO A 421 1.26 18.93 25.83
N GLU A 422 1.92 18.45 26.88
CA GLU A 422 3.26 17.84 26.81
C GLU A 422 3.35 16.66 25.84
N TYR A 423 2.24 15.95 25.57
CA TYR A 423 2.20 14.82 24.63
C TYR A 423 2.28 15.24 23.18
N TYR A 424 1.94 16.49 22.88
CA TYR A 424 1.89 17.06 21.53
C TYR A 424 2.97 18.13 21.27
N ASP A 425 3.43 18.81 22.32
CA ASP A 425 4.40 19.90 22.19
C ASP A 425 5.75 19.42 21.68
N GLY A 426 6.16 18.21 22.07
CA GLY A 426 7.43 17.63 21.63
C GLY A 426 7.45 17.43 20.10
N ILE A 427 6.43 16.78 19.54
CA ILE A 427 6.35 16.58 18.10
C ILE A 427 6.19 17.88 17.33
N TYR A 428 5.38 18.84 17.83
CA TYR A 428 5.23 20.13 17.18
C TYR A 428 6.56 20.88 17.09
N ARG A 429 7.33 20.95 18.18
CA ARG A 429 8.69 21.56 18.18
C ARG A 429 9.65 20.82 17.26
N TYR A 430 9.60 19.49 17.24
CA TYR A 430 10.42 18.67 16.36
C TYR A 430 10.14 18.99 14.87
N LEU A 431 8.89 19.00 14.45
CA LEU A 431 8.50 19.35 13.08
C LEU A 431 8.99 20.77 12.70
N LYS A 432 8.89 21.72 13.60
CA LYS A 432 9.41 23.08 13.40
C LYS A 432 10.95 23.10 13.31
N SER A 433 11.67 22.28 14.09
CA SER A 433 13.13 22.21 14.05
C SER A 433 13.68 21.65 12.72
N VAL A 434 12.92 20.78 12.08
CA VAL A 434 13.20 20.29 10.72
C VAL A 434 12.99 21.38 9.65
N GLY A 435 12.36 22.50 10.01
CA GLY A 435 12.12 23.63 9.12
C GLY A 435 10.72 23.70 8.53
N ILE A 436 9.81 22.76 8.90
CA ILE A 436 8.43 22.77 8.42
C ILE A 436 7.74 24.06 8.89
N LYS A 437 7.24 24.84 7.92
CA LYS A 437 6.59 26.13 8.17
C LYS A 437 5.24 25.93 8.85
N GLU A 438 4.92 26.85 9.76
CA GLU A 438 3.59 26.93 10.33
C GLU A 438 2.59 27.49 9.31
N LEU A 439 1.38 26.92 9.27
CA LEU A 439 0.30 27.42 8.45
C LEU A 439 -0.31 28.65 9.13
N GLU A 440 -0.15 29.81 8.53
CA GLU A 440 -0.64 31.11 9.00
C GLU A 440 -2.16 31.28 8.82
#